data_e7b743608ef4bd522af9e355c07fd044
#
_entry.id   e7b743608ef4bd522af9e355c07fd044
#
_cell.length_a   1.000
_cell.length_b   1.000
_cell.length_c   1.000
_cell.angle_alpha   90.00
_cell.angle_beta   90.00
_cell.angle_gamma   90.00
#
_symmetry.space_group_name_H-M   'P 1'
#
loop_
_entity.id
_entity.type
_entity.pdbx_description
1 polymer ?
#
loop_
_entity_poly.entity_id
_entity_poly.type
_entity_poly.pdbx_seq_one_letter_code
_entity_poly.pdbx_strand_id
1 'polypeptide(L)'
;MSRKILITGLALLMTAAVFTGCKNHEKDVTLKTTEFLKAYFNADYDSAGQFCTDSLKMELARMLESYDSLDPSIKEMVKKQAQNVTTEVISVVKSEQKDTILVKYKVVLPTFPSGVDNTLSFVKQNKEWKVAELGNKI
;
A
#
# COMPACT_ATOMS: atom_id res chain seq x y z
N MET A 1 -52.58 -29.40 10.38
CA MET A 1 -51.74 -29.11 11.54
C MET A 1 -50.23 -29.10 11.22
N SER A 2 -49.79 -28.52 10.15
CA SER A 2 -48.35 -28.44 9.85
C SER A 2 -48.04 -27.27 8.90
N ARG A 3 -48.33 -26.08 9.34
CA ARG A 3 -47.99 -24.85 8.60
C ARG A 3 -47.18 -23.83 9.42
N LYS A 4 -46.43 -24.29 10.44
CA LYS A 4 -45.65 -23.39 11.31
C LYS A 4 -44.17 -23.66 11.36
N ILE A 5 -43.57 -24.36 10.39
CA ILE A 5 -42.14 -24.67 10.39
C ILE A 5 -41.49 -24.26 9.06
N LEU A 6 -41.71 -23.04 8.59
CA LEU A 6 -41.07 -22.59 7.34
C LEU A 6 -40.63 -21.14 7.38
N ILE A 7 -40.44 -20.53 8.56
CA ILE A 7 -40.02 -19.14 8.65
C ILE A 7 -38.70 -18.94 9.45
N THR A 8 -38.05 -20.03 9.86
CA THR A 8 -36.80 -19.95 10.64
C THR A 8 -35.53 -20.22 9.83
N GLY A 9 -35.64 -20.41 8.52
CA GLY A 9 -34.50 -20.73 7.67
C GLY A 9 -33.88 -19.53 6.91
N LEU A 10 -34.49 -18.35 6.93
CA LEU A 10 -34.06 -17.24 6.06
C LEU A 10 -33.33 -16.12 6.77
N ALA A 11 -33.23 -16.15 8.09
CA ALA A 11 -32.57 -15.10 8.86
C ALA A 11 -31.08 -15.37 9.13
N LEU A 12 -30.55 -16.54 8.81
CA LEU A 12 -29.18 -16.94 9.15
C LEU A 12 -28.18 -16.76 7.99
N LEU A 13 -28.65 -16.35 6.82
CA LEU A 13 -27.78 -16.21 5.63
C LEU A 13 -27.28 -14.79 5.36
N MET A 14 -27.74 -13.79 6.12
CA MET A 14 -27.32 -12.40 5.92
C MET A 14 -26.15 -11.93 6.79
N THR A 15 -25.73 -12.69 7.77
CA THR A 15 -24.63 -12.30 8.66
C THR A 15 -23.24 -12.69 8.16
N ALA A 16 -23.14 -13.58 7.19
CA ALA A 16 -21.83 -14.02 6.65
C ALA A 16 -21.21 -13.04 5.64
N ALA A 17 -22.01 -12.15 5.03
CA ALA A 17 -21.53 -11.22 4.01
C ALA A 17 -20.77 -10.00 4.56
N VAL A 18 -20.93 -9.69 5.85
CA VAL A 18 -20.32 -8.52 6.47
C VAL A 18 -18.87 -8.77 6.89
N PHE A 19 -18.50 -10.02 7.16
CA PHE A 19 -17.14 -10.38 7.58
C PHE A 19 -16.15 -10.55 6.44
N THR A 20 -16.59 -10.79 5.22
CA THR A 20 -15.73 -10.96 4.05
C THR A 20 -15.22 -9.63 3.50
N GLY A 21 -15.92 -8.50 3.73
CA GLY A 21 -15.54 -7.18 3.25
C GLY A 21 -14.28 -6.60 3.92
N CYS A 22 -14.07 -6.84 5.24
CA CYS A 22 -12.93 -6.30 5.99
C CYS A 22 -11.61 -7.01 5.67
N LYS A 23 -11.63 -8.32 5.43
CA LYS A 23 -10.44 -9.10 5.06
C LYS A 23 -9.95 -8.79 3.64
N ASN A 24 -10.86 -8.45 2.73
CA ASN A 24 -10.51 -8.11 1.35
C ASN A 24 -9.78 -6.77 1.25
N HIS A 25 -10.14 -5.78 2.08
CA HIS A 25 -9.48 -4.47 2.10
C HIS A 25 -8.03 -4.57 2.61
N GLU A 26 -7.80 -5.31 3.68
CA GLU A 26 -6.46 -5.51 4.23
C GLU A 26 -5.55 -6.22 3.22
N LYS A 27 -6.04 -7.27 2.58
CA LYS A 27 -5.32 -8.02 1.56
C LYS A 27 -4.99 -7.14 0.34
N ASP A 28 -5.96 -6.38 -0.14
CA ASP A 28 -5.79 -5.46 -1.27
C ASP A 28 -4.75 -4.38 -0.96
N VAL A 29 -4.83 -3.74 0.20
CA VAL A 29 -3.89 -2.71 0.65
C VAL A 29 -2.48 -3.30 0.86
N THR A 30 -2.36 -4.50 1.41
CA THR A 30 -1.09 -5.19 1.57
C THR A 30 -0.43 -5.46 0.21
N LEU A 31 -1.19 -5.96 -0.74
CA LEU A 31 -0.69 -6.23 -2.09
C LEU A 31 -0.25 -4.93 -2.79
N LYS A 32 -1.07 -3.90 -2.74
CA LYS A 32 -0.74 -2.59 -3.31
C LYS A 32 0.51 -1.98 -2.66
N THR A 33 0.66 -2.12 -1.35
CA THR A 33 1.87 -1.68 -0.64
C THR A 33 3.11 -2.38 -1.16
N THR A 34 3.06 -3.69 -1.29
CA THR A 34 4.18 -4.49 -1.78
C THR A 34 4.59 -4.07 -3.19
N GLU A 35 3.64 -3.96 -4.10
CA GLU A 35 3.89 -3.53 -5.48
C GLU A 35 4.38 -2.07 -5.56
N PHE A 36 3.78 -1.18 -4.78
CA PHE A 36 4.20 0.21 -4.70
C PHE A 36 5.65 0.34 -4.21
N LEU A 37 6.01 -0.31 -3.11
CA LEU A 37 7.36 -0.23 -2.53
C LEU A 37 8.40 -0.83 -3.48
N LYS A 38 8.07 -1.92 -4.15
CA LYS A 38 8.94 -2.52 -5.16
C LYS A 38 9.26 -1.53 -6.28
N ALA A 39 8.25 -0.88 -6.83
CA ALA A 39 8.44 0.13 -7.88
C ALA A 39 9.20 1.36 -7.34
N TYR A 40 8.80 1.85 -6.19
CA TYR A 40 9.39 3.04 -5.55
C TYR A 40 10.90 2.88 -5.31
N PHE A 41 11.32 1.78 -4.69
CA PHE A 41 12.73 1.54 -4.38
C PHE A 41 13.57 1.18 -5.61
N ASN A 42 12.95 0.77 -6.71
CA ASN A 42 13.61 0.57 -8.01
C ASN A 42 13.67 1.85 -8.86
N ALA A 43 13.29 3.00 -8.31
CA ALA A 43 13.17 4.27 -9.01
C ALA A 43 12.21 4.22 -10.22
N ASP A 44 11.31 3.24 -10.24
CA ASP A 44 10.23 3.16 -11.21
C ASP A 44 9.02 3.96 -10.71
N TYR A 45 9.22 5.28 -10.67
CA TYR A 45 8.23 6.20 -10.12
C TYR A 45 6.96 6.29 -10.96
N ASP A 46 7.04 5.99 -12.24
CA ASP A 46 5.88 5.94 -13.12
C ASP A 46 4.94 4.78 -12.72
N SER A 47 5.47 3.59 -12.55
CA SER A 47 4.69 2.43 -12.05
C SER A 47 4.19 2.65 -10.63
N ALA A 48 5.03 3.19 -9.75
CA ALA A 48 4.63 3.53 -8.37
C ALA A 48 3.46 4.53 -8.34
N GLY A 49 3.48 5.52 -9.23
CA GLY A 49 2.44 6.54 -9.32
C GLY A 49 1.04 6.00 -9.63
N GLN A 50 0.94 4.83 -10.24
CA GLN A 50 -0.35 4.20 -10.53
C GLN A 50 -1.13 3.79 -9.27
N PHE A 51 -0.42 3.58 -8.16
CA PHE A 51 -1.00 3.23 -6.88
C PHE A 51 -1.33 4.47 -6.02
N CYS A 52 -1.01 5.65 -6.49
CA CYS A 52 -1.03 6.88 -5.70
C CYS A 52 -2.22 7.77 -6.00
N THR A 53 -2.54 8.64 -5.04
CA THR A 53 -3.41 9.79 -5.29
C THR A 53 -2.78 10.72 -6.33
N ASP A 54 -3.58 11.55 -6.97
CA ASP A 54 -3.08 12.47 -7.99
C ASP A 54 -1.99 13.40 -7.46
N SER A 55 -2.13 13.86 -6.22
CA SER A 55 -1.14 14.71 -5.55
C SER A 55 0.20 14.00 -5.38
N LEU A 56 0.20 12.79 -4.86
CA LEU A 56 1.44 12.01 -4.68
C LEU A 56 2.04 11.58 -6.02
N LYS A 57 1.20 11.25 -6.99
CA LYS A 57 1.64 10.94 -8.35
C LYS A 57 2.43 12.10 -8.98
N MET A 58 2.00 13.34 -8.75
CA MET A 58 2.73 14.54 -9.21
C MET A 58 4.09 14.67 -8.52
N GLU A 59 4.17 14.39 -7.22
CA GLU A 59 5.46 14.38 -6.50
C GLU A 59 6.41 13.32 -7.07
N LEU A 60 5.91 12.12 -7.33
CA LEU A 60 6.70 11.04 -7.95
C LEU A 60 7.16 11.39 -9.37
N ALA A 61 6.35 12.10 -10.14
CA ALA A 61 6.74 12.58 -11.47
C ALA A 61 7.92 13.55 -11.39
N ARG A 62 7.95 14.44 -10.40
CA ARG A 62 9.10 15.33 -10.15
C ARG A 62 10.34 14.54 -9.73
N MET A 63 10.17 13.50 -8.91
CA MET A 63 11.28 12.61 -8.55
C MET A 63 11.83 11.89 -9.78
N LEU A 64 10.98 11.47 -10.69
CA LEU A 64 11.39 10.86 -11.95
C LEU A 64 12.21 11.82 -12.82
N GLU A 65 11.77 13.07 -12.96
CA GLU A 65 12.54 14.11 -13.68
C GLU A 65 13.92 14.30 -13.07
N SER A 66 13.99 14.37 -11.74
CA SER A 66 15.26 14.50 -11.01
C SER A 66 16.15 13.27 -11.22
N TYR A 67 15.58 12.08 -11.19
CA TYR A 67 16.30 10.83 -11.44
C TYR A 67 16.83 10.77 -12.90
N ASP A 68 16.01 11.13 -13.86
CA ASP A 68 16.38 11.12 -15.28
C ASP A 68 17.50 12.10 -15.62
N SER A 69 17.64 13.16 -14.83
CA SER A 69 18.72 14.14 -14.98
C SER A 69 20.08 13.70 -14.42
N LEU A 70 20.12 12.58 -13.69
CA LEU A 70 21.36 12.04 -13.12
C LEU A 70 22.26 11.44 -14.21
N ASP A 71 23.57 11.46 -13.95
CA ASP A 71 24.53 10.76 -14.82
C ASP A 71 24.21 9.27 -14.93
N PRO A 72 24.43 8.64 -16.10
CA PRO A 72 24.18 7.21 -16.29
C PRO A 72 24.88 6.31 -15.26
N SER A 73 26.08 6.66 -14.85
CA SER A 73 26.83 5.93 -13.82
C SER A 73 26.16 5.96 -12.46
N ILE A 74 25.55 7.11 -12.09
CA ILE A 74 24.81 7.27 -10.84
C ILE A 74 23.49 6.48 -10.91
N LYS A 75 22.78 6.54 -12.02
CA LYS A 75 21.57 5.74 -12.24
C LYS A 75 21.84 4.25 -12.09
N GLU A 76 22.92 3.76 -12.65
CA GLU A 76 23.33 2.36 -12.54
C GLU A 76 23.63 1.97 -11.09
N MET A 77 24.31 2.84 -10.35
CA MET A 77 24.60 2.64 -8.92
C MET A 77 23.29 2.56 -8.10
N VAL A 78 22.33 3.46 -8.37
CA VAL A 78 21.01 3.44 -7.72
C VAL A 78 20.28 2.13 -8.00
N LYS A 79 20.28 1.65 -9.23
CA LYS A 79 19.66 0.36 -9.61
C LYS A 79 20.32 -0.82 -8.91
N LYS A 80 21.62 -0.83 -8.78
CA LYS A 80 22.36 -1.89 -8.06
C LYS A 80 22.01 -1.92 -6.58
N GLN A 81 21.94 -0.75 -5.96
CA GLN A 81 21.53 -0.63 -4.56
C GLN A 81 20.09 -1.08 -4.34
N ALA A 82 19.19 -0.72 -5.26
CA ALA A 82 17.79 -1.09 -5.20
C ALA A 82 17.56 -2.62 -5.21
N GLN A 83 18.38 -3.37 -5.92
CA GLN A 83 18.30 -4.83 -5.98
C GLN A 83 18.54 -5.50 -4.63
N ASN A 84 19.21 -4.82 -3.71
CA ASN A 84 19.53 -5.33 -2.38
C ASN A 84 18.58 -4.81 -1.28
N VAL A 85 17.58 -4.02 -1.66
CA VAL A 85 16.55 -3.54 -0.75
C VAL A 85 15.44 -4.56 -0.67
N THR A 86 15.09 -4.97 0.54
CA THR A 86 13.91 -5.80 0.80
C THR A 86 12.92 -5.03 1.65
N THR A 87 11.64 -5.27 1.42
CA THR A 87 10.57 -4.62 2.16
C THR A 87 9.60 -5.66 2.71
N GLU A 88 9.06 -5.39 3.88
CA GLU A 88 8.10 -6.24 4.56
C GLU A 88 6.97 -5.39 5.14
N VAL A 89 5.73 -5.77 4.86
CA VAL A 89 4.55 -5.16 5.50
C VAL A 89 4.42 -5.74 6.91
N ILE A 90 4.41 -4.88 7.92
CA ILE A 90 4.33 -5.28 9.32
C ILE A 90 2.89 -5.26 9.81
N SER A 91 2.16 -4.18 9.55
CA SER A 91 0.79 -4.01 10.03
C SER A 91 -0.03 -3.11 9.11
N VAL A 92 -1.32 -3.40 9.08
CA VAL A 92 -2.34 -2.60 8.38
C VAL A 92 -3.39 -2.23 9.41
N VAL A 93 -3.57 -0.95 9.67
CA VAL A 93 -4.45 -0.43 10.72
C VAL A 93 -5.34 0.68 10.16
N LYS A 94 -6.63 0.62 10.47
CA LYS A 94 -7.53 1.73 10.19
C LYS A 94 -7.14 2.95 11.02
N SER A 95 -7.02 4.10 10.37
CA SER A 95 -6.84 5.39 11.05
C SER A 95 -8.16 5.87 11.66
N GLU A 96 -8.06 6.75 12.65
CA GLU A 96 -9.22 7.48 13.18
C GLU A 96 -9.84 8.41 12.12
N GLN A 97 -9.06 8.83 11.14
CA GLN A 97 -9.56 9.59 10.01
C GLN A 97 -10.38 8.68 9.08
N LYS A 98 -11.51 9.19 8.63
CA LYS A 98 -12.41 8.46 7.74
C LYS A 98 -11.69 8.07 6.43
N ASP A 99 -11.98 6.86 5.96
CA ASP A 99 -11.45 6.34 4.70
C ASP A 99 -9.91 6.42 4.59
N THR A 100 -9.23 6.18 5.72
CA THR A 100 -7.76 6.20 5.80
C THR A 100 -7.24 4.95 6.48
N ILE A 101 -6.23 4.34 5.87
CA ILE A 101 -5.52 3.16 6.39
C ILE A 101 -4.05 3.50 6.53
N LEU A 102 -3.46 3.15 7.66
CA LEU A 102 -2.02 3.27 7.92
C LEU A 102 -1.35 1.90 7.72
N VAL A 103 -0.30 1.87 6.95
CA VAL A 103 0.50 0.67 6.72
C VAL A 103 1.91 0.88 7.25
N LYS A 104 2.27 0.09 8.24
CA LYS A 104 3.64 0.04 8.74
C LYS A 104 4.43 -1.00 7.96
N TYR A 105 5.60 -0.63 7.48
CA TYR A 105 6.49 -1.51 6.76
C TYR A 105 7.93 -1.35 7.22
N LYS A 106 8.72 -2.37 6.99
CA LYS A 106 10.16 -2.39 7.27
C LYS A 106 10.94 -2.39 5.96
N VAL A 107 11.98 -1.57 5.90
CA VAL A 107 12.93 -1.54 4.80
C VAL A 107 14.26 -2.10 5.32
N VAL A 108 14.75 -3.16 4.69
CA VAL A 108 16.02 -3.78 5.04
C VAL A 108 17.05 -3.49 3.95
N LEU A 109 18.18 -2.96 4.36
CA LEU A 109 19.33 -2.65 3.50
C LEU A 109 20.52 -3.52 3.91
N PRO A 110 21.41 -3.89 2.98
CA PRO A 110 22.62 -4.64 3.34
C PRO A 110 23.49 -3.93 4.37
N THR A 111 23.52 -2.59 4.30
CA THR A 111 24.24 -1.72 5.24
C THR A 111 23.51 -1.51 6.54
N PHE A 112 22.25 -1.92 6.63
CA PHE A 112 21.41 -1.79 7.81
C PHE A 112 20.49 -3.01 7.97
N PRO A 113 21.07 -4.17 8.37
CA PRO A 113 20.34 -5.45 8.38
C PRO A 113 19.19 -5.52 9.39
N SER A 114 19.20 -4.71 10.44
CA SER A 114 18.09 -4.61 11.39
C SER A 114 16.85 -3.90 10.79
N GLY A 115 17.02 -3.21 9.68
CA GLY A 115 15.94 -2.53 8.97
C GLY A 115 15.48 -1.25 9.63
N VAL A 116 14.73 -0.48 8.86
CA VAL A 116 14.10 0.77 9.30
C VAL A 116 12.60 0.64 9.12
N ASP A 117 11.85 0.92 10.18
CA ASP A 117 10.40 0.96 10.12
C ASP A 117 9.92 2.32 9.58
N ASN A 118 8.94 2.27 8.70
CA ASN A 118 8.32 3.45 8.15
C ASN A 118 6.81 3.20 7.98
N THR A 119 6.06 4.26 7.70
CA THR A 119 4.61 4.19 7.55
C THR A 119 4.20 4.86 6.27
N LEU A 120 3.23 4.29 5.56
CA LEU A 120 2.48 5.00 4.53
C LEU A 120 1.01 5.06 4.87
N SER A 121 0.32 6.03 4.29
CA SER A 121 -1.12 6.12 4.39
C SER A 121 -1.80 5.87 3.05
N PHE A 122 -2.91 5.15 3.12
CA PHE A 122 -3.86 4.98 2.02
C PHE A 122 -5.11 5.77 2.31
N VAL A 123 -5.65 6.39 1.29
CA VAL A 123 -6.98 6.99 1.34
C VAL A 123 -7.86 6.37 0.25
N LYS A 124 -9.16 6.37 0.48
CA LYS A 124 -10.12 5.91 -0.51
C LYS A 124 -10.47 7.05 -1.45
N GLN A 125 -10.14 6.88 -2.71
CA GLN A 125 -10.42 7.84 -3.77
C GLN A 125 -11.12 7.11 -4.91
N ASN A 126 -12.32 7.57 -5.31
CA ASN A 126 -13.13 6.93 -6.35
C ASN A 126 -13.35 5.42 -6.09
N LYS A 127 -13.65 5.07 -4.84
CA LYS A 127 -13.86 3.69 -4.37
C LYS A 127 -12.63 2.80 -4.41
N GLU A 128 -11.44 3.35 -4.66
CA GLU A 128 -10.17 2.64 -4.65
C GLU A 128 -9.24 3.16 -3.55
N TRP A 129 -8.50 2.25 -2.95
CA TRP A 129 -7.43 2.59 -2.01
C TRP A 129 -6.20 3.07 -2.78
N LYS A 130 -5.75 4.28 -2.48
CA LYS A 130 -4.59 4.93 -3.10
C LYS A 130 -3.59 5.37 -2.03
N VAL A 131 -2.32 5.23 -2.32
CA VAL A 131 -1.25 5.77 -1.46
C VAL A 131 -1.31 7.29 -1.49
N ALA A 132 -1.46 7.90 -0.32
CA ALA A 132 -1.61 9.35 -0.18
C ALA A 132 -0.37 10.03 0.38
N GLU A 133 0.33 9.38 1.30
CA GLU A 133 1.50 9.95 1.96
C GLU A 133 2.58 8.88 2.19
N LEU A 134 3.83 9.31 2.06
CA LEU A 134 5.01 8.51 2.32
C LEU A 134 5.66 8.97 3.61
N GLY A 135 5.81 8.04 4.54
CA GLY A 135 6.55 8.25 5.77
C GLY A 135 5.89 9.17 6.77
N ASN A 136 6.49 9.24 7.94
CA ASN A 136 6.20 10.28 8.90
C ASN A 136 6.93 11.54 8.44
N LYS A 137 6.21 12.59 8.20
CA LYS A 137 6.81 13.92 8.10
C LYS A 137 7.42 14.22 9.47
N ILE A 138 8.73 14.10 9.57
CA ILE A 138 9.48 14.59 10.72
C ILE A 138 9.47 16.10 10.67
#